data_09d5435039377393a4b3e6ad1050091b
#
_entry.id   09d5435039377393a4b3e6ad1050091b
#
_cell.length_a   1.000
_cell.length_b   1.000
_cell.length_c   1.000
_cell.angle_alpha   90.00
_cell.angle_beta   90.00
_cell.angle_gamma   90.00
#
_symmetry.space_group_name_H-M   'P 1'
#
loop_
_entity.id
_entity.type
_entity.pdbx_description
1 polymer ?
#
loop_
_entity_poly.entity_id
_entity_poly.type
_entity_poly.pdbx_seq_one_letter_code
_entity_poly.pdbx_strand_id
1 'polypeptide(L)'
;MKKLHGVRLAHHKNTENCASVPLPLPKLVRIPMSMHIGAPCTPTVKPRDTVLVGQKIGDRDAFMAAPIHSGVSGTVKAISTYRMSNGRTCPMVEIETDGQQTVCPDVCPPTVTDKESFLKAVRESGLVGMGGASFPTHVKLNPKQKVDTLVINAAECEPYITSDYRQMVEAPDEVLDGVLQVLHWLDIPKAVIGIETNKPEAIRILTEKAKAHPEIQIFSLPTTYPQGAEKVLIYHSLGRTVMEGQLPADQGVIVMNVSSVAFLSRYLKTGMPMVQRMVTVDGD
;
A
#
# COMPACT_ATOMS: atom_id res chain seq x y z
N MET A 1 -7.90 30.11 -0.82
CA MET A 1 -6.65 29.34 -0.73
C MET A 1 -5.59 29.96 -1.62
N LYS A 2 -4.33 30.05 -1.15
CA LYS A 2 -3.22 30.39 -2.07
C LYS A 2 -3.06 29.29 -3.11
N LYS A 3 -2.91 29.66 -4.39
CA LYS A 3 -2.68 28.70 -5.45
C LYS A 3 -1.26 28.14 -5.32
N LEU A 4 -1.12 26.81 -5.13
CA LEU A 4 0.19 26.17 -5.20
C LEU A 4 0.62 26.07 -6.67
N HIS A 5 1.90 26.34 -6.92
CA HIS A 5 2.48 26.22 -8.25
C HIS A 5 3.12 24.84 -8.39
N GLY A 6 2.46 23.94 -9.12
CA GLY A 6 3.03 22.67 -9.55
C GLY A 6 3.66 22.78 -10.94
N VAL A 7 4.50 21.80 -11.27
CA VAL A 7 5.09 21.68 -12.61
C VAL A 7 4.19 20.81 -13.48
N ARG A 8 3.98 21.19 -14.72
CA ARG A 8 3.31 20.34 -15.71
C ARG A 8 4.36 19.46 -16.38
N LEU A 9 4.20 18.16 -16.23
CA LEU A 9 5.04 17.14 -16.86
C LEU A 9 4.26 16.43 -17.95
N ALA A 10 4.96 15.94 -18.97
CA ALA A 10 4.39 14.98 -19.91
C ALA A 10 4.10 13.67 -19.18
N HIS A 11 2.89 13.13 -19.33
CA HIS A 11 2.43 12.04 -18.46
C HIS A 11 2.92 10.67 -18.88
N HIS A 12 3.07 10.44 -20.20
CA HIS A 12 3.53 9.15 -20.77
C HIS A 12 2.85 7.93 -20.12
N LYS A 13 1.52 7.99 -19.96
CA LYS A 13 0.72 6.91 -19.35
C LYS A 13 0.44 5.78 -20.35
N ASN A 14 1.50 5.24 -20.99
CA ASN A 14 1.39 4.31 -22.11
C ASN A 14 0.63 3.03 -21.75
N THR A 15 0.68 2.60 -20.50
CA THR A 15 0.04 1.38 -19.98
C THR A 15 -1.34 1.61 -19.38
N GLU A 16 -1.90 2.82 -19.46
CA GLU A 16 -3.20 3.12 -18.80
C GLU A 16 -4.35 2.25 -19.32
N ASN A 17 -4.33 1.90 -20.60
CA ASN A 17 -5.35 1.05 -21.22
C ASN A 17 -4.98 -0.45 -21.25
N CYS A 18 -3.85 -0.83 -20.65
CA CYS A 18 -3.43 -2.22 -20.55
C CYS A 18 -4.04 -2.86 -19.29
N ALA A 19 -4.73 -3.99 -19.45
CA ALA A 19 -5.15 -4.77 -18.28
C ALA A 19 -3.92 -5.32 -17.55
N SER A 20 -4.02 -5.43 -16.22
CA SER A 20 -2.97 -6.06 -15.43
C SER A 20 -2.83 -7.54 -15.77
N VAL A 21 -1.59 -8.02 -15.84
CA VAL A 21 -1.29 -9.43 -16.10
C VAL A 21 -0.34 -9.97 -15.02
N PRO A 22 -0.52 -11.22 -14.57
CA PRO A 22 0.39 -11.81 -13.62
C PRO A 22 1.77 -12.04 -14.25
N LEU A 23 2.83 -11.71 -13.50
CA LEU A 23 4.19 -12.04 -13.92
C LEU A 23 4.39 -13.55 -13.90
N PRO A 24 5.05 -14.16 -14.92
CA PRO A 24 5.41 -15.56 -14.88
C PRO A 24 6.24 -15.91 -13.65
N LEU A 25 5.96 -17.06 -13.04
CA LEU A 25 6.65 -17.50 -11.82
C LEU A 25 8.14 -17.75 -12.12
N PRO A 26 9.07 -17.04 -11.47
CA PRO A 26 10.50 -17.27 -11.65
C PRO A 26 10.95 -18.54 -10.92
N LYS A 27 12.04 -19.17 -11.39
CA LYS A 27 12.63 -20.35 -10.73
C LYS A 27 13.28 -20.04 -9.39
N LEU A 28 13.70 -18.80 -9.18
CA LEU A 28 14.34 -18.32 -7.96
C LEU A 28 13.81 -16.94 -7.59
N VAL A 29 13.38 -16.81 -6.33
CA VAL A 29 12.96 -15.53 -5.74
C VAL A 29 13.92 -15.14 -4.64
N ARG A 30 14.26 -13.84 -4.57
CA ARG A 30 15.13 -13.26 -3.55
C ARG A 30 14.37 -12.18 -2.81
N ILE A 31 14.16 -12.38 -1.51
CA ILE A 31 13.36 -11.48 -0.67
C ILE A 31 14.27 -10.86 0.40
N PRO A 32 14.64 -9.57 0.26
CA PRO A 32 15.43 -8.87 1.27
C PRO A 32 14.62 -8.70 2.55
N MET A 33 15.29 -8.79 3.70
CA MET A 33 14.66 -8.59 5.01
C MET A 33 14.54 -7.11 5.40
N SER A 34 14.82 -6.18 4.50
CA SER A 34 14.61 -4.74 4.65
C SER A 34 13.68 -4.23 3.57
N MET A 35 12.38 -4.39 3.76
CA MET A 35 11.33 -3.98 2.83
C MET A 35 10.47 -2.83 3.38
N HIS A 36 10.85 -2.24 4.50
CA HIS A 36 10.17 -1.10 5.11
C HIS A 36 11.18 -0.17 5.79
N ILE A 37 10.77 1.06 6.08
CA ILE A 37 11.55 1.97 6.91
C ILE A 37 11.63 1.44 8.35
N GLY A 38 12.79 1.54 8.95
CA GLY A 38 13.05 1.00 10.28
C GLY A 38 14.16 -0.07 10.24
N ALA A 39 14.21 -0.93 11.26
CA ALA A 39 15.21 -1.98 11.34
C ALA A 39 14.83 -3.17 10.46
N PRO A 40 15.77 -3.79 9.74
CA PRO A 40 15.50 -5.00 8.97
C PRO A 40 14.88 -6.11 9.81
N CYS A 41 13.98 -6.89 9.22
CA CYS A 41 13.47 -8.12 9.82
C CYS A 41 14.58 -9.17 9.98
N THR A 42 14.38 -10.10 10.91
CA THR A 42 15.18 -11.29 11.06
C THR A 42 14.48 -12.43 10.30
N PRO A 43 15.17 -13.23 9.48
CA PRO A 43 14.60 -14.42 8.89
C PRO A 43 14.02 -15.35 9.96
N THR A 44 12.81 -15.87 9.73
CA THR A 44 12.15 -16.87 10.59
C THR A 44 12.29 -18.28 10.03
N VAL A 45 12.96 -18.41 8.90
CA VAL A 45 13.22 -19.67 8.17
C VAL A 45 14.74 -19.88 8.03
N LYS A 46 15.14 -21.10 7.72
CA LYS A 46 16.54 -21.50 7.50
C LYS A 46 16.70 -22.26 6.17
N PRO A 47 17.92 -22.42 5.63
CA PRO A 47 18.16 -23.19 4.42
C PRO A 47 17.60 -24.61 4.54
N ARG A 48 16.97 -25.08 3.47
CA ARG A 48 16.25 -26.35 3.31
C ARG A 48 14.83 -26.38 3.88
N ASP A 49 14.36 -25.34 4.55
CA ASP A 49 12.95 -25.28 4.97
C ASP A 49 12.06 -25.21 3.73
N THR A 50 10.94 -25.91 3.76
CA THR A 50 9.85 -25.70 2.80
C THR A 50 9.05 -24.48 3.22
N VAL A 51 8.70 -23.63 2.26
CA VAL A 51 7.87 -22.44 2.48
C VAL A 51 6.67 -22.45 1.54
N LEU A 52 5.59 -21.84 1.97
CA LEU A 52 4.33 -21.76 1.26
C LEU A 52 3.94 -20.30 1.01
N VAL A 53 3.07 -20.07 0.03
CA VAL A 53 2.55 -18.71 -0.27
C VAL A 53 1.79 -18.18 0.94
N GLY A 54 2.11 -16.95 1.34
CA GLY A 54 1.54 -16.31 2.52
C GLY A 54 2.21 -16.67 3.85
N GLN A 55 3.14 -17.62 3.86
CA GLN A 55 3.88 -17.95 5.07
C GLN A 55 4.83 -16.84 5.49
N LYS A 56 4.86 -16.49 6.77
CA LYS A 56 5.81 -15.53 7.34
C LYS A 56 7.24 -16.08 7.26
N ILE A 57 8.13 -15.35 6.64
CA ILE A 57 9.55 -15.71 6.45
C ILE A 57 10.52 -14.74 7.10
N GLY A 58 10.02 -13.63 7.59
CA GLY A 58 10.81 -12.65 8.33
C GLY A 58 9.92 -11.80 9.23
N ASP A 59 10.41 -11.50 10.42
CA ASP A 59 9.71 -10.62 11.38
C ASP A 59 10.72 -9.94 12.30
N ARG A 60 10.26 -8.93 13.02
CA ARG A 60 11.01 -8.26 14.08
C ARG A 60 10.06 -7.70 15.11
N ASP A 61 10.30 -7.98 16.37
CA ASP A 61 9.61 -7.33 17.47
C ASP A 61 10.16 -5.92 17.67
N ALA A 62 9.59 -4.98 16.92
CA ALA A 62 9.93 -3.56 17.00
C ALA A 62 8.74 -2.72 16.56
N PHE A 63 8.58 -1.54 17.14
CA PHE A 63 7.50 -0.60 16.82
C PHE A 63 7.43 -0.28 15.32
N MET A 64 8.58 -0.01 14.70
CA MET A 64 8.69 0.30 13.26
C MET A 64 9.10 -0.96 12.49
N ALA A 65 8.27 -2.00 12.52
CA ALA A 65 8.49 -3.23 11.77
C ALA A 65 7.16 -3.85 11.32
N ALA A 66 7.17 -4.44 10.14
CA ALA A 66 6.09 -5.23 9.59
C ALA A 66 6.64 -6.57 9.11
N PRO A 67 5.95 -7.71 9.33
CA PRO A 67 6.42 -9.01 8.89
C PRO A 67 6.51 -9.11 7.37
N ILE A 68 7.40 -9.99 6.91
CA ILE A 68 7.63 -10.28 5.50
C ILE A 68 7.16 -11.71 5.24
N HIS A 69 6.40 -11.90 4.16
CA HIS A 69 5.79 -13.17 3.79
C HIS A 69 6.32 -13.65 2.45
N SER A 70 6.29 -14.95 2.24
CA SER A 70 6.65 -15.54 0.94
C SER A 70 5.52 -15.36 -0.07
N GLY A 71 5.84 -14.84 -1.24
CA GLY A 71 4.92 -14.81 -2.39
C GLY A 71 4.95 -16.06 -3.24
N VAL A 72 5.74 -17.06 -2.85
CA VAL A 72 5.92 -18.30 -3.61
C VAL A 72 5.97 -19.50 -2.68
N SER A 73 5.61 -20.69 -3.19
CA SER A 73 5.93 -21.96 -2.55
C SER A 73 7.23 -22.54 -3.11
N GLY A 74 7.97 -23.27 -2.27
CA GLY A 74 9.25 -23.87 -2.66
C GLY A 74 10.16 -24.15 -1.47
N THR A 75 11.46 -24.21 -1.72
CA THR A 75 12.47 -24.51 -0.72
C THR A 75 13.43 -23.35 -0.51
N VAL A 76 13.70 -23.00 0.74
CA VAL A 76 14.72 -22.00 1.07
C VAL A 76 16.09 -22.53 0.64
N LYS A 77 16.66 -21.93 -0.39
CA LYS A 77 17.97 -22.32 -0.93
C LYS A 77 19.11 -21.83 -0.05
N ALA A 78 19.03 -20.56 0.36
CA ALA A 78 20.04 -19.90 1.17
C ALA A 78 19.48 -18.70 1.91
N ILE A 79 20.19 -18.30 2.96
CA ILE A 79 20.07 -16.95 3.53
C ILE A 79 21.37 -16.24 3.22
N SER A 80 21.33 -15.30 2.30
CA SER A 80 22.48 -14.54 1.83
C SER A 80 22.45 -13.12 2.37
N THR A 81 23.42 -12.30 1.96
CA THR A 81 23.49 -10.88 2.30
C THR A 81 23.14 -10.03 1.09
N TYR A 82 22.19 -9.12 1.26
CA TYR A 82 21.80 -8.14 0.25
C TYR A 82 22.38 -6.78 0.58
N ARG A 83 23.03 -6.14 -0.39
CA ARG A 83 23.52 -4.75 -0.28
C ARG A 83 22.48 -3.80 -0.81
N MET A 84 21.95 -2.96 0.06
CA MET A 84 20.93 -1.95 -0.28
C MET A 84 21.56 -0.73 -0.99
N SER A 85 20.73 0.08 -1.63
CA SER A 85 21.14 1.30 -2.34
C SER A 85 21.87 2.32 -1.45
N ASN A 86 21.57 2.35 -0.15
CA ASN A 86 22.23 3.21 0.83
C ASN A 86 23.58 2.64 1.35
N GLY A 87 24.07 1.54 0.75
CA GLY A 87 25.32 0.86 1.12
C GLY A 87 25.25 -0.06 2.33
N ARG A 88 24.15 -0.06 3.09
CA ARG A 88 23.93 -0.99 4.21
C ARG A 88 23.61 -2.39 3.69
N THR A 89 23.75 -3.38 4.55
CA THR A 89 23.41 -4.76 4.24
C THR A 89 22.24 -5.25 5.11
N CYS A 90 21.48 -6.20 4.58
CA CYS A 90 20.46 -6.94 5.33
C CYS A 90 20.48 -8.42 4.90
N PRO A 91 19.91 -9.33 5.73
CA PRO A 91 19.68 -10.69 5.29
C PRO A 91 18.73 -10.74 4.09
N MET A 92 18.90 -11.74 3.24
CA MET A 92 18.04 -12.01 2.08
C MET A 92 17.72 -13.49 2.05
N VAL A 93 16.42 -13.82 2.02
CA VAL A 93 15.94 -15.19 1.86
C VAL A 93 15.85 -15.52 0.38
N GLU A 94 16.54 -16.56 -0.06
CA GLU A 94 16.50 -17.06 -1.43
C GLU A 94 15.64 -18.34 -1.47
N ILE A 95 14.61 -18.35 -2.31
CA ILE A 95 13.65 -19.46 -2.41
C ILE A 95 13.68 -20.00 -3.84
N GLU A 96 13.99 -21.30 -3.98
CA GLU A 96 13.83 -22.03 -5.22
C GLU A 96 12.38 -22.50 -5.30
N THR A 97 11.66 -21.98 -6.33
CA THR A 97 10.21 -22.18 -6.44
C THR A 97 9.90 -23.60 -6.95
N ASP A 98 8.84 -24.21 -6.43
CA ASP A 98 8.37 -25.53 -6.85
C ASP A 98 7.34 -25.49 -8.00
N GLY A 99 6.91 -24.31 -8.40
CA GLY A 99 5.92 -24.10 -9.45
C GLY A 99 4.48 -24.40 -9.04
N GLN A 100 4.22 -24.82 -7.80
CA GLN A 100 2.88 -25.22 -7.34
C GLN A 100 2.06 -24.07 -6.79
N GLN A 101 2.72 -23.04 -6.25
CA GLN A 101 2.06 -21.90 -5.58
C GLN A 101 1.08 -22.34 -4.49
N THR A 102 1.46 -23.34 -3.71
CA THR A 102 0.67 -23.88 -2.60
C THR A 102 0.53 -22.82 -1.52
N VAL A 103 -0.71 -22.49 -1.15
CA VAL A 103 -1.01 -21.51 -0.11
C VAL A 103 -0.81 -22.10 1.27
N CYS A 104 -0.24 -21.31 2.18
CA CYS A 104 -0.09 -21.70 3.58
C CYS A 104 -1.46 -21.94 4.24
N PRO A 105 -1.67 -23.07 4.93
CA PRO A 105 -2.94 -23.36 5.61
C PRO A 105 -3.36 -22.32 6.66
N ASP A 106 -2.39 -21.58 7.21
CA ASP A 106 -2.64 -20.52 8.20
C ASP A 106 -3.20 -19.24 7.59
N VAL A 107 -3.26 -19.13 6.24
CA VAL A 107 -3.87 -18.01 5.55
C VAL A 107 -5.38 -18.10 5.68
N CYS A 108 -5.92 -17.30 6.59
CA CYS A 108 -7.36 -17.19 6.82
C CYS A 108 -7.71 -15.75 7.22
N PRO A 109 -8.95 -15.32 6.98
CA PRO A 109 -9.40 -13.98 7.39
C PRO A 109 -9.12 -13.70 8.86
N PRO A 110 -8.53 -12.55 9.22
CA PRO A 110 -8.29 -12.22 10.61
C PRO A 110 -9.62 -11.94 11.33
N THR A 111 -9.70 -12.33 12.60
CA THR A 111 -10.81 -11.91 13.47
C THR A 111 -10.55 -10.50 13.97
N VAL A 112 -11.41 -9.57 13.57
CA VAL A 112 -11.35 -8.16 13.97
C VAL A 112 -12.62 -7.80 14.72
N THR A 113 -12.49 -7.32 15.96
CA THR A 113 -13.61 -6.99 16.85
C THR A 113 -13.55 -5.57 17.40
N ASP A 114 -12.38 -4.95 17.30
CA ASP A 114 -12.08 -3.61 17.82
C ASP A 114 -10.86 -3.00 17.12
N LYS A 115 -10.53 -1.77 17.48
CA LYS A 115 -9.38 -1.03 16.93
C LYS A 115 -8.05 -1.76 17.16
N GLU A 116 -7.85 -2.39 18.31
CA GLU A 116 -6.59 -3.04 18.66
C GLU A 116 -6.37 -4.28 17.79
N SER A 117 -7.36 -5.14 17.68
CA SER A 117 -7.34 -6.32 16.80
C SER A 117 -7.22 -5.93 15.33
N PHE A 118 -7.84 -4.82 14.90
CA PHE A 118 -7.66 -4.26 13.56
C PHE A 118 -6.21 -3.86 13.30
N LEU A 119 -5.59 -3.08 14.18
CA LEU A 119 -4.20 -2.65 14.04
C LEU A 119 -3.23 -3.83 14.07
N LYS A 120 -3.51 -4.85 14.90
CA LYS A 120 -2.77 -6.11 14.90
C LYS A 120 -2.90 -6.84 13.56
N ALA A 121 -4.11 -6.94 13.02
CA ALA A 121 -4.35 -7.53 11.70
C ALA A 121 -3.60 -6.77 10.59
N VAL A 122 -3.63 -5.44 10.61
CA VAL A 122 -2.85 -4.61 9.67
C VAL A 122 -1.36 -4.87 9.79
N ARG A 123 -0.81 -5.03 10.99
CA ARG A 123 0.61 -5.40 11.18
C ARG A 123 0.91 -6.77 10.58
N GLU A 124 0.12 -7.78 10.97
CA GLU A 124 0.33 -9.17 10.54
C GLU A 124 0.15 -9.36 9.03
N SER A 125 -0.61 -8.49 8.36
CA SER A 125 -0.71 -8.48 6.90
C SER A 125 0.60 -8.16 6.19
N GLY A 126 1.59 -7.57 6.88
CA GLY A 126 2.82 -7.07 6.28
C GLY A 126 2.64 -5.78 5.48
N LEU A 127 1.48 -5.10 5.59
CA LEU A 127 1.19 -3.90 4.82
C LEU A 127 2.11 -2.75 5.19
N VAL A 128 2.79 -2.23 4.17
CA VAL A 128 3.59 -1.01 4.22
C VAL A 128 3.14 -0.04 3.14
N GLY A 129 3.49 1.23 3.26
CA GLY A 129 3.10 2.26 2.30
C GLY A 129 3.59 1.96 0.89
N MET A 130 2.68 1.80 -0.07
CA MET A 130 3.00 1.43 -1.45
C MET A 130 3.41 2.61 -2.34
N GLY A 131 3.02 3.81 -2.00
CA GLY A 131 3.30 5.02 -2.78
C GLY A 131 4.46 5.87 -2.26
N GLY A 132 5.37 5.33 -1.41
CA GLY A 132 6.43 6.15 -0.82
C GLY A 132 7.49 5.34 -0.08
N ALA A 133 7.88 5.78 1.12
CA ALA A 133 9.01 5.24 1.90
C ALA A 133 8.75 3.87 2.57
N SER A 134 7.75 3.11 2.16
CA SER A 134 7.38 1.82 2.75
C SER A 134 7.22 1.90 4.28
N PHE A 135 6.50 2.91 4.75
CA PHE A 135 6.22 3.11 6.17
C PHE A 135 5.23 2.04 6.68
N PRO A 136 5.48 1.37 7.82
CA PRO A 136 4.56 0.38 8.38
C PRO A 136 3.16 0.96 8.62
N THR A 137 2.15 0.40 7.95
CA THR A 137 0.81 1.00 7.90
C THR A 137 0.11 0.98 9.26
N HIS A 138 0.29 -0.08 10.06
CA HIS A 138 -0.28 -0.16 11.41
C HIS A 138 0.18 0.97 12.34
N VAL A 139 1.44 1.46 12.15
CA VAL A 139 1.96 2.63 12.90
C VAL A 139 1.29 3.92 12.43
N LYS A 140 1.14 4.08 11.09
CA LYS A 140 0.45 5.24 10.50
C LYS A 140 -1.01 5.33 10.95
N LEU A 141 -1.69 4.19 11.09
CA LEU A 141 -3.10 4.11 11.50
C LEU A 141 -3.32 4.24 13.01
N ASN A 142 -2.26 4.39 13.80
CA ASN A 142 -2.34 4.56 15.25
C ASN A 142 -1.70 5.88 15.74
N PRO A 143 -2.10 7.04 15.22
CA PRO A 143 -1.61 8.32 15.72
C PRO A 143 -2.12 8.58 17.15
N LYS A 144 -1.36 9.40 17.89
CA LYS A 144 -1.79 9.87 19.23
C LYS A 144 -2.87 10.96 19.15
N GLN A 145 -2.87 11.70 18.05
CA GLN A 145 -3.81 12.79 17.78
C GLN A 145 -5.17 12.25 17.36
N LYS A 146 -6.23 13.01 17.63
CA LYS A 146 -7.55 12.71 17.08
C LYS A 146 -7.55 12.99 15.58
N VAL A 147 -7.99 12.00 14.80
CA VAL A 147 -8.13 12.11 13.33
C VAL A 147 -9.61 12.29 13.00
N ASP A 148 -9.92 13.22 12.12
CA ASP A 148 -11.26 13.50 11.64
C ASP A 148 -11.45 13.23 10.14
N THR A 149 -10.36 13.02 9.42
CA THR A 149 -10.43 12.82 7.96
C THR A 149 -9.36 11.82 7.49
N LEU A 150 -9.81 10.84 6.73
CA LEU A 150 -8.93 9.95 5.96
C LEU A 150 -8.78 10.52 4.54
N VAL A 151 -7.55 10.74 4.09
CA VAL A 151 -7.27 11.17 2.71
C VAL A 151 -6.63 10.01 1.96
N ILE A 152 -7.26 9.62 0.85
CA ILE A 152 -6.71 8.60 -0.03
C ILE A 152 -5.96 9.28 -1.18
N ASN A 153 -4.67 8.99 -1.25
CA ASN A 153 -3.82 9.41 -2.33
C ASN A 153 -4.02 8.49 -3.55
N ALA A 154 -4.75 8.98 -4.52
CA ALA A 154 -4.99 8.38 -5.82
C ALA A 154 -4.52 9.29 -6.96
N ALA A 155 -3.59 10.21 -6.66
CA ALA A 155 -3.09 11.18 -7.62
C ALA A 155 -2.25 10.52 -8.71
N GLU A 156 -1.25 9.69 -8.34
CA GLU A 156 -0.33 9.02 -9.28
C GLU A 156 0.24 10.01 -10.30
N CYS A 157 0.90 11.08 -9.77
CA CYS A 157 1.37 12.22 -10.55
C CYS A 157 2.72 11.98 -11.27
N GLU A 158 3.39 10.89 -10.99
CA GLU A 158 4.65 10.51 -11.62
C GLU A 158 4.42 10.09 -13.09
N PRO A 159 5.28 10.51 -14.03
CA PRO A 159 5.23 10.02 -15.41
C PRO A 159 5.34 8.49 -15.49
N TYR A 160 4.78 7.91 -16.53
CA TYR A 160 4.76 6.48 -16.87
C TYR A 160 3.93 5.58 -15.95
N ILE A 161 3.89 5.81 -14.62
CA ILE A 161 3.24 4.93 -13.64
C ILE A 161 1.72 4.93 -13.82
N THR A 162 1.11 3.74 -13.87
CA THR A 162 -0.33 3.52 -14.03
C THR A 162 -0.91 2.47 -13.07
N SER A 163 -0.12 2.00 -12.10
CA SER A 163 -0.51 0.92 -11.19
C SER A 163 -1.69 1.29 -10.28
N ASP A 164 -1.73 2.51 -9.75
CA ASP A 164 -2.84 2.98 -8.92
C ASP A 164 -4.10 3.26 -9.76
N TYR A 165 -3.92 3.78 -10.99
CA TYR A 165 -5.02 3.94 -11.93
C TYR A 165 -5.66 2.59 -12.27
N ARG A 166 -4.85 1.58 -12.60
CA ARG A 166 -5.36 0.22 -12.89
C ARG A 166 -6.07 -0.38 -11.67
N GLN A 167 -5.54 -0.19 -10.46
CA GLN A 167 -6.20 -0.64 -9.23
C GLN A 167 -7.59 -0.02 -9.09
N MET A 168 -7.74 1.27 -9.38
CA MET A 168 -9.03 1.96 -9.29
C MET A 168 -10.05 1.49 -10.34
N VAL A 169 -9.58 1.17 -11.54
CA VAL A 169 -10.45 0.76 -12.65
C VAL A 169 -10.80 -0.73 -12.56
N GLU A 170 -9.84 -1.59 -12.22
CA GLU A 170 -10.03 -3.04 -12.19
C GLU A 170 -10.72 -3.54 -10.91
N ALA A 171 -10.48 -2.89 -9.77
CA ALA A 171 -11.03 -3.32 -8.49
C ALA A 171 -11.53 -2.13 -7.62
N PRO A 172 -12.46 -1.31 -8.13
CA PRO A 172 -12.96 -0.13 -7.42
C PRO A 172 -13.68 -0.48 -6.11
N ASP A 173 -14.33 -1.63 -6.03
CA ASP A 173 -15.04 -2.09 -4.83
C ASP A 173 -14.07 -2.39 -3.68
N GLU A 174 -12.88 -2.91 -3.98
CA GLU A 174 -11.84 -3.11 -2.97
C GLU A 174 -11.32 -1.77 -2.42
N VAL A 175 -11.23 -0.74 -3.29
CA VAL A 175 -10.83 0.61 -2.86
C VAL A 175 -11.84 1.17 -1.87
N LEU A 176 -13.13 1.18 -2.22
CA LEU A 176 -14.17 1.74 -1.36
C LEU A 176 -14.34 0.95 -0.06
N ASP A 177 -14.38 -0.38 -0.15
CA ASP A 177 -14.49 -1.23 1.04
C ASP A 177 -13.28 -1.03 1.97
N GLY A 178 -12.07 -0.97 1.45
CA GLY A 178 -10.88 -0.72 2.28
C GLY A 178 -10.92 0.65 2.97
N VAL A 179 -11.44 1.68 2.29
CA VAL A 179 -11.69 2.99 2.92
C VAL A 179 -12.70 2.85 4.06
N LEU A 180 -13.84 2.20 3.82
CA LEU A 180 -14.89 1.98 4.83
C LEU A 180 -14.36 1.21 6.05
N GLN A 181 -13.54 0.18 5.85
CA GLN A 181 -12.91 -0.56 6.94
C GLN A 181 -12.05 0.37 7.82
N VAL A 182 -11.23 1.23 7.22
CA VAL A 182 -10.41 2.19 7.99
C VAL A 182 -11.27 3.19 8.73
N LEU A 183 -12.31 3.74 8.10
CA LEU A 183 -13.25 4.67 8.74
C LEU A 183 -13.91 4.01 9.96
N HIS A 184 -14.43 2.80 9.77
CA HIS A 184 -15.13 2.05 10.81
C HIS A 184 -14.24 1.75 12.02
N TRP A 185 -13.11 1.08 11.81
CA TRP A 185 -12.27 0.60 12.91
C TRP A 185 -11.50 1.70 13.64
N LEU A 186 -11.29 2.85 13.00
CA LEU A 186 -10.60 3.99 13.61
C LEU A 186 -11.54 5.11 14.07
N ASP A 187 -12.85 4.94 13.92
CA ASP A 187 -13.86 5.94 14.24
C ASP A 187 -13.58 7.29 13.55
N ILE A 188 -13.26 7.22 12.25
CA ILE A 188 -13.03 8.41 11.42
C ILE A 188 -14.31 8.72 10.65
N PRO A 189 -14.87 9.93 10.75
CA PRO A 189 -16.20 10.22 10.23
C PRO A 189 -16.26 10.35 8.70
N LYS A 190 -15.15 10.60 8.03
CA LYS A 190 -15.16 10.85 6.57
C LYS A 190 -13.83 10.55 5.89
N ALA A 191 -13.92 10.29 4.58
CA ALA A 191 -12.77 10.14 3.71
C ALA A 191 -12.87 11.03 2.47
N VAL A 192 -11.71 11.43 1.94
CA VAL A 192 -11.58 12.12 0.65
C VAL A 192 -10.61 11.33 -0.21
N ILE A 193 -11.05 10.90 -1.39
CA ILE A 193 -10.21 10.24 -2.39
C ILE A 193 -9.79 11.31 -3.42
N GLY A 194 -8.52 11.68 -3.39
CA GLY A 194 -7.96 12.68 -4.32
C GLY A 194 -7.43 12.03 -5.59
N ILE A 195 -8.04 12.32 -6.73
CA ILE A 195 -7.71 11.74 -8.04
C ILE A 195 -7.41 12.89 -9.02
N GLU A 196 -6.32 12.79 -9.79
CA GLU A 196 -6.00 13.79 -10.82
C GLU A 196 -6.98 13.74 -12.00
N THR A 197 -7.27 14.93 -12.56
CA THR A 197 -8.24 15.09 -13.68
C THR A 197 -7.83 14.37 -14.98
N ASN A 198 -6.60 13.92 -15.11
CA ASN A 198 -6.15 13.06 -16.21
C ASN A 198 -6.62 11.60 -16.11
N LYS A 199 -7.41 11.25 -15.09
CA LYS A 199 -7.95 9.90 -14.85
C LYS A 199 -9.49 9.91 -14.87
N PRO A 200 -10.12 10.37 -15.97
CA PRO A 200 -11.59 10.59 -16.02
C PRO A 200 -12.39 9.31 -15.74
N GLU A 201 -11.92 8.16 -16.21
CA GLU A 201 -12.62 6.90 -16.02
C GLU A 201 -12.61 6.44 -14.56
N ALA A 202 -11.47 6.53 -13.87
CA ALA A 202 -11.39 6.24 -12.44
C ALA A 202 -12.28 7.17 -11.61
N ILE A 203 -12.28 8.48 -11.94
CA ILE A 203 -13.18 9.47 -11.31
C ILE A 203 -14.65 9.06 -11.52
N ARG A 204 -15.04 8.72 -12.74
CA ARG A 204 -16.41 8.32 -13.08
C ARG A 204 -16.83 7.07 -12.28
N ILE A 205 -16.03 6.01 -12.31
CA ILE A 205 -16.33 4.74 -11.64
C ILE A 205 -16.46 4.94 -10.13
N LEU A 206 -15.46 5.57 -9.50
CA LEU A 206 -15.45 5.75 -8.05
C LEU A 206 -16.53 6.74 -7.59
N THR A 207 -16.84 7.78 -8.37
CA THR A 207 -17.94 8.71 -8.05
C THR A 207 -19.29 7.99 -8.07
N GLU A 208 -19.53 7.15 -9.08
CA GLU A 208 -20.80 6.40 -9.17
C GLU A 208 -20.97 5.45 -8.00
N LYS A 209 -19.93 4.70 -7.67
CA LYS A 209 -19.95 3.74 -6.57
C LYS A 209 -20.02 4.42 -5.19
N ALA A 210 -19.36 5.55 -5.02
CA ALA A 210 -19.38 6.32 -3.76
C ALA A 210 -20.73 6.97 -3.46
N LYS A 211 -21.69 7.01 -4.39
CA LYS A 211 -23.05 7.51 -4.11
C LYS A 211 -23.77 6.77 -2.96
N ALA A 212 -23.44 5.50 -2.74
CA ALA A 212 -23.97 4.71 -1.64
C ALA A 212 -23.29 5.00 -0.29
N HIS A 213 -22.21 5.81 -0.28
CA HIS A 213 -21.33 6.03 0.87
C HIS A 213 -21.11 7.54 1.09
N PRO A 214 -22.05 8.23 1.74
CA PRO A 214 -21.99 9.69 1.92
C PRO A 214 -20.77 10.17 2.72
N GLU A 215 -20.12 9.28 3.47
CA GLU A 215 -18.86 9.52 4.18
C GLU A 215 -17.63 9.58 3.26
N ILE A 216 -17.74 9.15 2.00
CA ILE A 216 -16.64 9.15 1.02
C ILE A 216 -16.87 10.22 -0.04
N GLN A 217 -15.94 11.16 -0.14
CA GLN A 217 -15.94 12.20 -1.18
C GLN A 217 -14.85 11.92 -2.23
N ILE A 218 -15.23 11.92 -3.51
CA ILE A 218 -14.26 11.93 -4.61
C ILE A 218 -13.89 13.38 -4.92
N PHE A 219 -12.60 13.69 -4.88
CA PHE A 219 -12.09 15.03 -5.11
C PHE A 219 -11.16 15.06 -6.33
N SER A 220 -11.55 15.83 -7.35
CA SER A 220 -10.75 16.02 -8.57
C SER A 220 -9.61 16.97 -8.32
N LEU A 221 -8.38 16.50 -8.47
CA LEU A 221 -7.15 17.26 -8.30
C LEU A 221 -6.64 17.80 -9.63
N PRO A 222 -6.00 18.98 -9.65
CA PRO A 222 -5.31 19.46 -10.85
C PRO A 222 -4.16 18.52 -11.21
N THR A 223 -3.99 18.25 -12.50
CA THR A 223 -2.90 17.43 -13.02
C THR A 223 -1.60 18.23 -13.06
N THR A 224 -0.84 18.17 -11.97
CA THR A 224 0.44 18.86 -11.77
C THR A 224 1.36 18.06 -10.86
N TYR A 225 2.66 18.18 -11.02
CA TYR A 225 3.65 17.53 -10.17
C TYR A 225 4.20 18.52 -9.12
N PRO A 226 4.34 18.15 -7.86
CA PRO A 226 4.06 16.85 -7.22
C PRO A 226 2.68 16.82 -6.51
N GLN A 227 1.61 16.54 -7.23
CA GLN A 227 0.24 16.55 -6.69
C GLN A 227 0.02 15.46 -5.62
N GLY A 228 0.69 14.30 -5.76
CA GLY A 228 0.65 13.19 -4.80
C GLY A 228 1.51 13.41 -3.55
N ALA A 229 2.28 14.49 -3.46
CA ALA A 229 3.00 14.81 -2.22
C ALA A 229 2.00 15.05 -1.07
N GLU A 230 2.17 14.34 0.04
CA GLU A 230 1.19 14.23 1.12
C GLU A 230 0.66 15.61 1.60
N LYS A 231 1.57 16.58 1.82
CA LYS A 231 1.20 17.94 2.26
C LYS A 231 0.46 18.74 1.16
N VAL A 232 0.83 18.54 -0.10
CA VAL A 232 0.17 19.17 -1.26
C VAL A 232 -1.23 18.61 -1.44
N LEU A 233 -1.39 17.30 -1.34
CA LEU A 233 -2.67 16.60 -1.41
C LEU A 233 -3.62 17.08 -0.31
N ILE A 234 -3.17 17.13 0.96
CA ILE A 234 -3.97 17.63 2.09
C ILE A 234 -4.40 19.08 1.85
N TYR A 235 -3.50 19.92 1.39
CA TYR A 235 -3.82 21.32 1.13
C TYR A 235 -4.88 21.48 0.03
N HIS A 236 -4.74 20.79 -1.09
CA HIS A 236 -5.70 20.87 -2.18
C HIS A 236 -7.06 20.27 -1.84
N SER A 237 -7.09 19.13 -1.15
CA SER A 237 -8.34 18.43 -0.85
C SER A 237 -9.08 18.99 0.35
N LEU A 238 -8.37 19.51 1.37
CA LEU A 238 -8.97 19.92 2.65
C LEU A 238 -8.74 21.40 3.00
N GLY A 239 -7.85 22.12 2.30
CA GLY A 239 -7.43 23.48 2.66
C GLY A 239 -6.57 23.55 3.93
N ARG A 240 -6.16 22.40 4.50
CA ARG A 240 -5.32 22.35 5.69
C ARG A 240 -3.84 22.45 5.34
N THR A 241 -3.07 23.15 6.18
CA THR A 241 -1.62 23.31 5.99
C THR A 241 -0.88 22.50 7.04
N VAL A 242 -0.04 21.56 6.58
CA VAL A 242 0.88 20.81 7.43
C VAL A 242 2.23 21.52 7.41
N MET A 243 2.59 22.16 8.52
CA MET A 243 3.82 22.94 8.63
C MET A 243 5.08 22.07 8.58
N GLU A 244 6.24 22.69 8.45
CA GLU A 244 7.52 22.00 8.57
C GLU A 244 7.65 21.36 9.95
N GLY A 245 8.16 20.12 10.01
CA GLY A 245 8.25 19.33 11.25
C GLY A 245 6.95 18.69 11.72
N GLN A 246 5.78 19.07 11.18
CA GLN A 246 4.49 18.45 11.50
C GLN A 246 4.20 17.23 10.64
N LEU A 247 3.43 16.30 11.21
CA LEU A 247 2.83 15.16 10.52
C LEU A 247 1.37 15.48 10.12
N PRO A 248 0.78 14.80 9.13
CA PRO A 248 -0.64 14.93 8.80
C PRO A 248 -1.57 14.75 10.00
N ALA A 249 -1.25 13.86 10.91
CA ALA A 249 -2.02 13.61 12.13
C ALA A 249 -2.13 14.84 13.04
N ASP A 250 -1.15 15.74 13.04
CA ASP A 250 -1.20 17.00 13.78
C ASP A 250 -2.27 17.96 13.23
N GLN A 251 -2.73 17.70 12.01
CA GLN A 251 -3.86 18.38 11.36
C GLN A 251 -5.13 17.53 11.33
N GLY A 252 -5.21 16.47 12.12
CA GLY A 252 -6.35 15.56 12.18
C GLY A 252 -6.53 14.68 10.94
N VAL A 253 -5.46 14.42 10.19
CA VAL A 253 -5.52 13.71 8.90
C VAL A 253 -4.62 12.47 8.90
N ILE A 254 -5.14 11.36 8.39
CA ILE A 254 -4.32 10.22 7.94
C ILE A 254 -4.33 10.19 6.41
N VAL A 255 -3.18 9.94 5.79
CA VAL A 255 -3.08 9.75 4.33
C VAL A 255 -2.69 8.31 4.03
N MET A 256 -3.45 7.67 3.15
CA MET A 256 -3.14 6.33 2.63
C MET A 256 -3.10 6.34 1.10
N ASN A 257 -2.24 5.51 0.52
CA ASN A 257 -2.27 5.27 -0.92
C ASN A 257 -3.47 4.39 -1.29
N VAL A 258 -4.04 4.60 -2.48
CA VAL A 258 -5.24 3.89 -2.96
C VAL A 258 -5.04 2.38 -3.07
N SER A 259 -3.88 1.90 -3.52
CA SER A 259 -3.56 0.47 -3.58
C SER A 259 -3.41 -0.14 -2.19
N SER A 260 -2.97 0.64 -1.19
CA SER A 260 -2.87 0.18 0.20
C SER A 260 -4.24 -0.10 0.83
N VAL A 261 -5.24 0.74 0.57
CA VAL A 261 -6.60 0.48 1.09
C VAL A 261 -7.28 -0.66 0.35
N ALA A 262 -7.08 -0.79 -0.96
CA ALA A 262 -7.59 -1.92 -1.73
C ALA A 262 -6.99 -3.26 -1.23
N PHE A 263 -5.69 -3.28 -0.97
CA PHE A 263 -5.05 -4.44 -0.36
C PHE A 263 -5.65 -4.77 1.00
N LEU A 264 -5.90 -3.77 1.84
CA LEU A 264 -6.47 -3.98 3.17
C LEU A 264 -7.85 -4.65 3.09
N SER A 265 -8.71 -4.23 2.16
CA SER A 265 -9.98 -4.90 1.88
C SER A 265 -9.80 -6.38 1.56
N ARG A 266 -8.87 -6.72 0.64
CA ARG A 266 -8.58 -8.12 0.28
C ARG A 266 -8.07 -8.92 1.46
N TYR A 267 -7.12 -8.37 2.21
CA TYR A 267 -6.55 -9.04 3.37
C TYR A 267 -7.61 -9.38 4.42
N LEU A 268 -8.46 -8.43 4.77
CA LEU A 268 -9.52 -8.66 5.77
C LEU A 268 -10.52 -9.74 5.34
N LYS A 269 -10.72 -9.92 4.03
CA LYS A 269 -11.62 -10.94 3.47
C LYS A 269 -10.96 -12.31 3.28
N THR A 270 -9.67 -12.35 3.01
CA THR A 270 -8.99 -13.58 2.58
C THR A 270 -7.91 -14.05 3.54
N GLY A 271 -7.35 -13.15 4.35
CA GLY A 271 -6.17 -13.40 5.17
C GLY A 271 -4.84 -13.44 4.38
N MET A 272 -4.88 -13.29 3.04
CA MET A 272 -3.66 -13.32 2.24
C MET A 272 -2.80 -12.08 2.54
N PRO A 273 -1.60 -12.24 3.13
CA PRO A 273 -0.74 -11.12 3.46
C PRO A 273 -0.17 -10.43 2.21
N MET A 274 0.61 -9.37 2.41
CA MET A 274 1.18 -8.57 1.31
C MET A 274 2.28 -9.33 0.56
N VAL A 275 1.87 -10.22 -0.35
CA VAL A 275 2.74 -11.03 -1.21
C VAL A 275 2.63 -10.67 -2.70
N GLN A 276 1.69 -9.78 -3.03
CA GLN A 276 1.45 -9.34 -4.40
C GLN A 276 1.33 -7.81 -4.46
N ARG A 277 1.86 -7.23 -5.51
CA ARG A 277 1.75 -5.81 -5.81
C ARG A 277 1.63 -5.58 -7.31
N MET A 278 0.75 -4.65 -7.70
CA MET A 278 0.72 -4.15 -9.07
C MET A 278 1.91 -3.21 -9.30
N VAL A 279 2.60 -3.39 -10.40
CA VAL A 279 3.71 -2.52 -10.83
C VAL A 279 3.54 -2.18 -12.30
N THR A 280 3.98 -1.00 -12.69
CA THR A 280 4.08 -0.61 -14.09
C THR A 280 5.43 -1.04 -14.64
N VAL A 281 5.44 -1.71 -15.78
CA VAL A 281 6.63 -1.97 -16.57
C VAL A 281 6.44 -1.26 -17.90
N ASP A 282 7.28 -0.28 -18.16
CA ASP A 282 7.24 0.57 -19.36
C ASP A 282 8.68 0.89 -19.78
N GLY A 283 8.86 1.34 -20.98
CA GLY A 283 10.16 1.68 -21.54
C GLY A 283 10.17 1.54 -23.06
N ASP A 284 11.29 1.92 -23.69
CA ASP A 284 11.55 1.79 -25.13
C ASP A 284 12.00 0.37 -25.51
#